data_2263cfb3e13e55c58defaae81089915d
#
_entry.id   2263cfb3e13e55c58defaae81089915d
#
_cell.length_a   1.000
_cell.length_b   1.000
_cell.length_c   1.000
_cell.angle_alpha   90.00
_cell.angle_beta   90.00
_cell.angle_gamma   90.00
#
_symmetry.space_group_name_H-M   'P 1'
#
loop_
_entity.id
_entity.type
_entity.pdbx_description
1 polymer ?
#
loop_
_entity_poly.entity_id
_entity_poly.type
_entity_poly.pdbx_seq_one_letter_code
_entity_poly.pdbx_strand_id
1 'polypeptide(L)'
;MTDIEFWLLLIGIFILILISAFFSSSETALTAVSDARMHQISKKGDKRASLVKDLRAKRDLLISAILIGNNAVNVLASVLATSIAITILGEGGVAFAAIIMTLILVVFAEVLPKSYAFKNADKFSLIVALPIKIIVKTLSPVSKIIGYTVSLFFKEKKETSTNREEELRGLI
;
A
#
# COMPACT_ATOMS: atom_id res chain seq x y z
N MET A 1 18.18 28.74 1.26
CA MET A 1 18.47 27.30 0.94
C MET A 1 19.75 27.28 0.12
N THR A 2 20.72 26.47 0.52
CA THR A 2 21.95 26.28 -0.28
C THR A 2 21.65 25.38 -1.49
N ASP A 3 22.50 25.46 -2.54
CA ASP A 3 22.32 24.59 -3.72
C ASP A 3 22.36 23.11 -3.35
N ILE A 4 23.18 22.74 -2.36
CA ILE A 4 23.29 21.35 -1.87
C ILE A 4 21.97 20.91 -1.21
N GLU A 5 21.38 21.74 -0.36
CA GLU A 5 20.08 21.44 0.29
C GLU A 5 18.96 21.26 -0.74
N PHE A 6 18.95 22.09 -1.77
CA PHE A 6 17.97 22.00 -2.86
C PHE A 6 18.04 20.64 -3.57
N TRP A 7 19.25 20.23 -3.97
CA TRP A 7 19.42 18.94 -4.65
C TRP A 7 19.12 17.74 -3.74
N LEU A 8 19.47 17.83 -2.45
CA LEU A 8 19.14 16.77 -1.49
C LEU A 8 17.61 16.61 -1.32
N LEU A 9 16.87 17.71 -1.26
CA LEU A 9 15.41 17.66 -1.18
C LEU A 9 14.78 17.07 -2.45
N LEU A 10 15.25 17.45 -3.63
CA LEU A 10 14.77 16.88 -4.89
C LEU A 10 15.03 15.37 -4.99
N ILE A 11 16.23 14.91 -4.62
CA ILE A 11 16.56 13.49 -4.56
C ILE A 11 15.68 12.78 -3.55
N GLY A 12 15.44 13.39 -2.38
CA GLY A 12 14.53 12.86 -1.36
C GLY A 12 13.11 12.67 -1.88
N ILE A 13 12.55 13.69 -2.55
CA ILE A 13 11.23 13.61 -3.19
C ILE A 13 11.19 12.49 -4.23
N PHE A 14 12.19 12.41 -5.08
CA PHE A 14 12.27 11.37 -6.12
C PHE A 14 12.28 9.96 -5.51
N ILE A 15 13.08 9.73 -4.47
CA ILE A 15 13.13 8.46 -3.74
C ILE A 15 11.76 8.14 -3.11
N LEU A 16 11.11 9.12 -2.50
CA LEU A 16 9.79 8.93 -1.89
C LEU A 16 8.74 8.56 -2.94
N ILE A 17 8.76 9.18 -4.13
CA ILE A 17 7.88 8.83 -5.24
C ILE A 17 8.11 7.36 -5.68
N LEU A 18 9.35 6.91 -5.77
CA LEU A 18 9.67 5.51 -6.10
C LEU A 18 9.19 4.54 -5.01
N ILE A 19 9.32 4.90 -3.73
CA ILE A 19 8.82 4.08 -2.62
C ILE A 19 7.29 4.03 -2.66
N SER A 20 6.62 5.14 -2.93
CA SER A 20 5.17 5.18 -3.10
C SER A 20 4.71 4.29 -4.27
N ALA A 21 5.38 4.39 -5.43
CA ALA A 21 5.13 3.53 -6.59
C ALA A 21 5.32 2.03 -6.24
N PHE A 22 6.33 1.70 -5.42
CA PHE A 22 6.55 0.36 -4.93
C PHE A 22 5.38 -0.13 -4.04
N PHE A 23 4.90 0.68 -3.09
CA PHE A 23 3.74 0.33 -2.26
C PHE A 23 2.50 0.11 -3.11
N SER A 24 2.20 1.05 -4.01
CA SER A 24 1.02 1.05 -4.88
C SER A 24 1.00 -0.16 -5.81
N SER A 25 2.14 -0.49 -6.45
CA SER A 25 2.27 -1.67 -7.29
C SER A 25 2.21 -2.97 -6.49
N SER A 26 2.77 -3.00 -5.28
CA SER A 26 2.75 -4.17 -4.40
C SER A 26 1.34 -4.52 -3.95
N GLU A 27 0.54 -3.52 -3.55
CA GLU A 27 -0.87 -3.69 -3.23
C GLU A 27 -1.62 -4.36 -4.39
N THR A 28 -1.49 -3.78 -5.58
CA THR A 28 -2.20 -4.27 -6.77
C THR A 28 -1.77 -5.69 -7.14
N ALA A 29 -0.46 -5.98 -7.16
CA ALA A 29 0.02 -7.31 -7.50
C ALA A 29 -0.45 -8.38 -6.51
N LEU A 30 -0.34 -8.10 -5.19
CA LEU A 30 -0.72 -9.06 -4.16
C LEU A 30 -2.25 -9.28 -4.08
N THR A 31 -3.06 -8.30 -4.48
CA THR A 31 -4.52 -8.46 -4.52
C THR A 31 -5.02 -9.09 -5.82
N ALA A 32 -4.40 -8.78 -6.95
CA ALA A 32 -4.83 -9.27 -8.27
C ALA A 32 -4.37 -10.68 -8.59
N VAL A 33 -3.31 -11.20 -7.93
CA VAL A 33 -2.76 -12.52 -8.24
C VAL A 33 -3.74 -13.65 -7.92
N SER A 34 -3.79 -14.68 -8.78
CA SER A 34 -4.66 -15.86 -8.60
C SER A 34 -4.12 -16.82 -7.54
N ASP A 35 -4.99 -17.23 -6.59
CA ASP A 35 -4.65 -18.24 -5.58
C ASP A 35 -4.30 -19.59 -6.18
N ALA A 36 -5.02 -19.99 -7.22
CA ALA A 36 -4.74 -21.24 -7.95
C ALA A 36 -3.34 -21.23 -8.57
N ARG A 37 -2.94 -20.08 -9.14
CA ARG A 37 -1.62 -19.90 -9.73
C ARG A 37 -0.52 -19.96 -8.68
N MET A 38 -0.69 -19.26 -7.55
CA MET A 38 0.27 -19.28 -6.45
C MET A 38 0.38 -20.66 -5.81
N HIS A 39 -0.72 -21.42 -5.74
CA HIS A 39 -0.69 -22.80 -5.28
C HIS A 39 0.14 -23.70 -6.20
N GLN A 40 -0.03 -23.59 -7.52
CA GLN A 40 0.77 -24.34 -8.50
C GLN A 40 2.27 -24.03 -8.41
N ILE A 41 2.62 -22.74 -8.29
CA ILE A 41 4.02 -22.30 -8.18
C ILE A 41 4.63 -22.78 -6.86
N SER A 42 3.89 -22.71 -5.75
CA SER A 42 4.31 -23.22 -4.45
C SER A 42 4.55 -24.75 -4.47
N LYS A 43 3.69 -25.51 -5.14
CA LYS A 43 3.91 -26.98 -5.32
C LYS A 43 5.17 -27.31 -6.11
N LYS A 44 5.63 -26.41 -6.97
CA LYS A 44 6.91 -26.53 -7.70
C LYS A 44 8.14 -26.17 -6.85
N GLY A 45 7.95 -25.84 -5.55
CA GLY A 45 9.01 -25.56 -4.61
C GLY A 45 9.40 -24.09 -4.46
N ASP A 46 8.71 -23.14 -5.11
CA ASP A 46 9.00 -21.72 -4.94
C ASP A 46 8.42 -21.20 -3.59
N LYS A 47 9.32 -20.97 -2.64
CA LYS A 47 8.97 -20.45 -1.29
C LYS A 47 8.32 -19.08 -1.32
N ARG A 48 8.56 -18.28 -2.36
CA ARG A 48 7.96 -16.93 -2.49
C ARG A 48 6.46 -17.04 -2.72
N ALA A 49 6.01 -18.04 -3.47
CA ALA A 49 4.58 -18.26 -3.68
C ALA A 49 3.84 -18.65 -2.38
N SER A 50 4.48 -19.44 -1.50
CA SER A 50 3.94 -19.69 -0.15
C SER A 50 3.83 -18.40 0.64
N LEU A 51 4.84 -17.54 0.57
CA LEU A 51 4.85 -16.26 1.25
C LEU A 51 3.73 -15.32 0.76
N VAL A 52 3.46 -15.27 -0.55
CA VAL A 52 2.32 -14.53 -1.11
C VAL A 52 1.01 -15.04 -0.53
N LYS A 53 0.82 -16.36 -0.44
CA LYS A 53 -0.38 -16.96 0.18
C LYS A 53 -0.53 -16.56 1.64
N ASP A 54 0.54 -16.62 2.43
CA ASP A 54 0.54 -16.23 3.85
C ASP A 54 0.19 -14.75 4.05
N LEU A 55 0.70 -13.86 3.19
CA LEU A 55 0.37 -12.45 3.20
C LEU A 55 -1.11 -12.22 2.87
N ARG A 56 -1.62 -12.89 1.84
CA ARG A 56 -3.03 -12.80 1.43
C ARG A 56 -4.00 -13.38 2.45
N ALA A 57 -3.60 -14.42 3.19
CA ALA A 57 -4.41 -14.95 4.29
C ALA A 57 -4.63 -13.93 5.42
N LYS A 58 -3.73 -12.93 5.52
CA LYS A 58 -3.85 -11.80 6.48
C LYS A 58 -4.16 -10.48 5.74
N ARG A 59 -5.14 -10.51 4.85
CA ARG A 59 -5.45 -9.44 3.90
C ARG A 59 -5.61 -8.07 4.58
N ASP A 60 -6.32 -8.00 5.70
CA ASP A 60 -6.58 -6.73 6.39
C ASP A 60 -5.28 -6.10 6.92
N LEU A 61 -4.39 -6.91 7.51
CA LEU A 61 -3.08 -6.44 7.95
C LEU A 61 -2.20 -6.02 6.77
N LEU A 62 -2.26 -6.76 5.68
CA LEU A 62 -1.50 -6.47 4.46
C LEU A 62 -1.92 -5.12 3.88
N ILE A 63 -3.22 -4.93 3.64
CA ILE A 63 -3.76 -3.71 3.04
C ILE A 63 -3.51 -2.51 3.96
N SER A 64 -3.81 -2.64 5.26
CA SER A 64 -3.59 -1.57 6.23
C SER A 64 -2.11 -1.15 6.31
N ALA A 65 -1.17 -2.09 6.33
CA ALA A 65 0.25 -1.77 6.39
C ALA A 65 0.74 -1.05 5.12
N ILE A 66 0.32 -1.52 3.95
CA ILE A 66 0.67 -0.88 2.68
C ILE A 66 0.07 0.53 2.60
N LEU A 67 -1.20 0.68 2.98
CA LEU A 67 -1.89 1.98 2.96
C LEU A 67 -1.23 2.99 3.89
N ILE A 68 -0.88 2.58 5.12
CA ILE A 68 -0.18 3.44 6.08
C ILE A 68 1.18 3.86 5.52
N GLY A 69 1.97 2.91 5.01
CA GLY A 69 3.28 3.19 4.44
C GLY A 69 3.19 4.12 3.23
N ASN A 70 2.28 3.85 2.31
CA ASN A 70 2.07 4.66 1.11
C ASN A 70 1.66 6.10 1.44
N ASN A 71 0.66 6.26 2.33
CA ASN A 71 0.20 7.59 2.75
C ASN A 71 1.30 8.38 3.47
N ALA A 72 2.05 7.74 4.37
CA ALA A 72 3.16 8.39 5.06
C ALA A 72 4.21 8.93 4.08
N VAL A 73 4.58 8.13 3.08
CA VAL A 73 5.55 8.50 2.04
C VAL A 73 5.01 9.64 1.17
N ASN A 74 3.73 9.60 0.77
CA ASN A 74 3.09 10.63 -0.05
C ASN A 74 3.02 11.98 0.69
N VAL A 75 2.67 11.94 1.99
CA VAL A 75 2.65 13.15 2.83
C VAL A 75 4.07 13.73 2.96
N LEU A 76 5.08 12.89 3.23
CA LEU A 76 6.47 13.34 3.32
C LEU A 76 6.95 13.97 2.00
N ALA A 77 6.68 13.34 0.86
CA ALA A 77 7.04 13.88 -0.45
C ALA A 77 6.38 15.25 -0.70
N SER A 78 5.11 15.38 -0.34
CA SER A 78 4.36 16.63 -0.49
C SER A 78 4.89 17.73 0.42
N VAL A 79 5.26 17.41 1.67
CA VAL A 79 5.85 18.38 2.61
C VAL A 79 7.19 18.89 2.09
N LEU A 80 8.08 18.00 1.61
CA LEU A 80 9.36 18.39 1.05
C LEU A 80 9.19 19.27 -0.21
N ALA A 81 8.26 18.91 -1.09
CA ALA A 81 7.97 19.70 -2.29
C ALA A 81 7.42 21.09 -1.94
N THR A 82 6.54 21.17 -0.94
CA THR A 82 6.00 22.45 -0.45
C THR A 82 7.11 23.33 0.14
N SER A 83 8.05 22.74 0.89
CA SER A 83 9.20 23.48 1.42
C SER A 83 10.05 24.11 0.31
N ILE A 84 10.32 23.37 -0.77
CA ILE A 84 11.01 23.91 -1.95
C ILE A 84 10.19 25.04 -2.60
N ALA A 85 8.90 24.82 -2.80
CA ALA A 85 8.04 25.78 -3.48
C ALA A 85 7.91 27.10 -2.71
N ILE A 86 7.80 27.07 -1.38
CA ILE A 86 7.79 28.27 -0.54
C ILE A 86 9.12 29.03 -0.68
N THR A 87 10.23 28.31 -0.72
CA THR A 87 11.55 28.96 -0.83
C THR A 87 11.72 29.68 -2.17
N ILE A 88 11.13 29.18 -3.24
CA ILE A 88 11.29 29.74 -4.61
C ILE A 88 10.20 30.78 -4.91
N LEU A 89 8.95 30.50 -4.53
CA LEU A 89 7.76 31.26 -4.95
C LEU A 89 7.10 32.04 -3.80
N GLY A 90 7.64 31.93 -2.57
CA GLY A 90 6.98 32.48 -1.39
C GLY A 90 5.70 31.73 -1.03
N GLU A 91 4.78 32.40 -0.32
CA GLU A 91 3.53 31.79 0.17
C GLU A 91 2.63 31.21 -0.94
N GLY A 92 2.64 31.81 -2.13
CA GLY A 92 1.93 31.29 -3.31
C GLY A 92 2.42 29.92 -3.79
N GLY A 93 3.63 29.53 -3.41
CA GLY A 93 4.22 28.24 -3.75
C GLY A 93 3.47 27.04 -3.16
N VAL A 94 2.75 27.20 -2.05
CA VAL A 94 1.97 26.12 -1.40
C VAL A 94 0.92 25.55 -2.35
N ALA A 95 0.10 26.40 -2.96
CA ALA A 95 -0.94 25.96 -3.88
C ALA A 95 -0.34 25.32 -5.14
N PHE A 96 0.75 25.87 -5.65
CA PHE A 96 1.46 25.33 -6.81
C PHE A 96 2.03 23.94 -6.52
N ALA A 97 2.72 23.78 -5.37
CA ALA A 97 3.25 22.49 -4.93
C ALA A 97 2.15 21.45 -4.76
N ALA A 98 1.01 21.80 -4.18
CA ALA A 98 -0.11 20.89 -3.98
C ALA A 98 -0.64 20.35 -5.31
N ILE A 99 -0.84 21.20 -6.31
CA ILE A 99 -1.33 20.81 -7.64
C ILE A 99 -0.29 19.90 -8.34
N ILE A 100 0.96 20.34 -8.40
CA ILE A 100 2.02 19.61 -9.10
C ILE A 100 2.26 18.24 -8.43
N MET A 101 2.37 18.20 -7.10
CA MET A 101 2.59 16.93 -6.38
C MET A 101 1.40 15.99 -6.52
N THR A 102 0.17 16.50 -6.51
CA THR A 102 -1.01 15.65 -6.76
C THR A 102 -0.92 14.98 -8.13
N LEU A 103 -0.60 15.74 -9.19
CA LEU A 103 -0.46 15.18 -10.53
C LEU A 103 0.67 14.15 -10.61
N ILE A 104 1.83 14.47 -10.03
CA ILE A 104 2.99 13.57 -10.03
C ILE A 104 2.66 12.28 -9.26
N LEU A 105 2.10 12.38 -8.06
CA LEU A 105 1.77 11.22 -7.24
C LEU A 105 0.69 10.35 -7.90
N VAL A 106 -0.37 10.95 -8.41
CA VAL A 106 -1.45 10.19 -9.09
C VAL A 106 -0.90 9.46 -10.30
N VAL A 107 -0.14 10.11 -11.16
CA VAL A 107 0.33 9.49 -12.40
C VAL A 107 1.47 8.50 -12.12
N PHE A 108 2.55 8.94 -11.46
CA PHE A 108 3.79 8.17 -11.36
C PHE A 108 3.87 7.27 -10.13
N ALA A 109 3.18 7.60 -9.04
CA ALA A 109 3.18 6.79 -7.84
C ALA A 109 1.96 5.87 -7.73
N GLU A 110 0.85 6.13 -8.45
CA GLU A 110 -0.35 5.30 -8.36
C GLU A 110 -0.76 4.68 -9.69
N VAL A 111 -1.18 5.46 -10.70
CA VAL A 111 -1.82 4.93 -11.92
C VAL A 111 -0.86 4.04 -12.72
N LEU A 112 0.32 4.54 -13.06
CA LEU A 112 1.30 3.78 -13.85
C LEU A 112 1.79 2.52 -13.14
N PRO A 113 2.22 2.59 -11.85
CA PRO A 113 2.68 1.40 -11.12
C PRO A 113 1.57 0.35 -10.94
N LYS A 114 0.35 0.76 -10.60
CA LYS A 114 -0.80 -0.15 -10.46
C LYS A 114 -1.14 -0.83 -11.78
N SER A 115 -1.16 -0.08 -12.87
CA SER A 115 -1.45 -0.62 -14.22
C SER A 115 -0.41 -1.66 -14.64
N TYR A 116 0.87 -1.40 -14.38
CA TYR A 116 1.94 -2.36 -14.65
C TYR A 116 1.84 -3.60 -13.77
N ALA A 117 1.64 -3.41 -12.48
CA ALA A 117 1.53 -4.50 -11.50
C ALA A 117 0.32 -5.39 -11.78
N PHE A 118 -0.81 -4.83 -12.20
CA PHE A 118 -2.00 -5.59 -12.56
C PHE A 118 -1.74 -6.53 -13.75
N LYS A 119 -1.09 -6.03 -14.80
CA LYS A 119 -0.75 -6.82 -15.99
C LYS A 119 0.27 -7.94 -15.70
N ASN A 120 1.13 -7.76 -14.69
CA ASN A 120 2.22 -8.66 -14.35
C ASN A 120 2.10 -9.24 -12.93
N ALA A 121 0.86 -9.37 -12.41
CA ALA A 121 0.60 -9.68 -11.00
C ALA A 121 1.31 -10.95 -10.51
N ASP A 122 1.34 -12.02 -11.31
CA ASP A 122 2.00 -13.27 -10.94
C ASP A 122 3.50 -13.12 -10.65
N LYS A 123 4.21 -12.42 -11.52
CA LYS A 123 5.67 -12.23 -11.37
C LYS A 123 5.97 -11.19 -10.29
N PHE A 124 5.22 -10.09 -10.31
CA PHE A 124 5.48 -8.97 -9.43
C PHE A 124 5.16 -9.31 -7.97
N SER A 125 4.09 -10.06 -7.70
CA SER A 125 3.76 -10.53 -6.35
C SER A 125 4.87 -11.39 -5.72
N LEU A 126 5.55 -12.22 -6.51
CA LEU A 126 6.68 -13.02 -6.02
C LEU A 126 7.90 -12.17 -5.67
N ILE A 127 8.13 -11.07 -6.41
CA ILE A 127 9.25 -10.15 -6.17
C ILE A 127 9.02 -9.35 -4.89
N VAL A 128 7.80 -8.81 -4.71
CA VAL A 128 7.49 -7.93 -3.59
C VAL A 128 7.13 -8.65 -2.29
N ALA A 129 6.90 -9.97 -2.34
CA ALA A 129 6.45 -10.74 -1.18
C ALA A 129 7.37 -10.62 0.03
N LEU A 130 8.68 -10.70 -0.17
CA LEU A 130 9.64 -10.63 0.93
C LEU A 130 9.75 -9.22 1.54
N PRO A 131 9.98 -8.14 0.78
CA PRO A 131 10.01 -6.80 1.34
C PRO A 131 8.67 -6.42 2.00
N ILE A 132 7.52 -6.76 1.38
CA ILE A 132 6.22 -6.47 1.97
C ILE A 132 6.00 -7.25 3.28
N LYS A 133 6.45 -8.50 3.39
CA LYS A 133 6.39 -9.25 4.67
C LYS A 133 7.10 -8.50 5.80
N ILE A 134 8.28 -7.93 5.52
CA ILE A 134 9.06 -7.16 6.49
C ILE A 134 8.28 -5.92 6.90
N ILE A 135 7.76 -5.18 5.92
CA ILE A 135 6.97 -3.95 6.15
C ILE A 135 5.71 -4.26 6.98
N VAL A 136 4.95 -5.29 6.60
CA VAL A 136 3.74 -5.71 7.34
C VAL A 136 4.08 -6.08 8.79
N LYS A 137 5.18 -6.80 9.01
CA LYS A 137 5.63 -7.15 10.36
C LYS A 137 5.98 -5.90 11.19
N THR A 138 6.68 -4.94 10.59
CA THR A 138 7.09 -3.68 11.25
C THR A 138 5.91 -2.76 11.53
N LEU A 139 4.97 -2.63 10.59
CA LEU A 139 3.79 -1.78 10.73
C LEU A 139 2.61 -2.47 11.43
N SER A 140 2.70 -3.77 11.71
CA SER A 140 1.64 -4.54 12.38
C SER A 140 1.14 -3.91 13.68
N PRO A 141 1.97 -3.37 14.61
CA PRO A 141 1.46 -2.73 15.82
C PRO A 141 0.60 -1.51 15.50
N VAL A 142 1.00 -0.68 14.53
CA VAL A 142 0.24 0.50 14.10
C VAL A 142 -1.07 0.09 13.43
N SER A 143 -1.02 -0.90 12.53
CA SER A 143 -2.22 -1.44 11.87
C SER A 143 -3.24 -2.00 12.87
N LYS A 144 -2.79 -2.66 13.94
CA LYS A 144 -3.68 -3.18 15.00
C LYS A 144 -4.36 -2.06 15.78
N ILE A 145 -3.63 -0.98 16.10
CA ILE A 145 -4.21 0.19 16.79
C ILE A 145 -5.30 0.81 15.92
N ILE A 146 -5.04 1.01 14.63
CA ILE A 146 -6.03 1.54 13.69
C ILE A 146 -7.24 0.59 13.57
N GLY A 147 -7.00 -0.71 13.43
CA GLY A 147 -8.07 -1.70 13.39
C GLY A 147 -8.93 -1.70 14.65
N TYR A 148 -8.33 -1.55 15.83
CA TYR A 148 -9.06 -1.40 17.09
C TYR A 148 -9.91 -0.13 17.10
N THR A 149 -9.36 1.01 16.66
CA THR A 149 -10.09 2.27 16.56
C THR A 149 -11.29 2.14 15.62
N VAL A 150 -11.09 1.55 14.45
CA VAL A 150 -12.18 1.29 13.49
C VAL A 150 -13.26 0.38 14.10
N SER A 151 -12.87 -0.67 14.84
CA SER A 151 -13.84 -1.58 15.48
C SER A 151 -14.68 -0.93 16.57
N LEU A 152 -14.22 0.17 17.18
CA LEU A 152 -15.00 0.97 18.13
C LEU A 152 -16.13 1.75 17.44
N PHE A 153 -15.91 2.20 16.20
CA PHE A 153 -16.92 2.94 15.42
C PHE A 153 -17.88 2.00 14.68
N PHE A 154 -17.34 0.91 14.15
CA PHE A 154 -18.12 -0.13 13.50
C PHE A 154 -18.30 -1.29 14.48
N LYS A 155 -19.28 -1.16 15.39
CA LYS A 155 -19.72 -2.27 16.22
C LYS A 155 -20.26 -3.34 15.27
N GLU A 156 -19.38 -4.25 14.82
CA GLU A 156 -19.78 -5.41 14.04
C GLU A 156 -20.88 -6.11 14.83
N LYS A 157 -22.10 -6.06 14.28
CA LYS A 157 -23.07 -7.11 14.58
C LYS A 157 -22.34 -8.41 14.27
N LYS A 158 -21.87 -9.09 15.31
CA LYS A 158 -21.61 -10.52 15.23
C LYS A 158 -22.93 -11.11 14.74
N GLU A 159 -23.05 -11.31 13.44
CA GLU A 159 -24.00 -12.27 12.91
C GLU A 159 -23.51 -13.59 13.47
N THR A 160 -24.16 -13.96 14.54
CA THR A 160 -23.97 -15.19 15.23
C THR A 160 -24.14 -16.29 14.18
N SER A 161 -23.18 -17.17 14.09
CA SER A 161 -23.21 -18.39 13.28
C SER A 161 -24.50 -19.22 13.46
N THR A 162 -25.28 -18.90 14.43
CA THR A 162 -26.62 -19.41 14.73
C THR A 162 -27.64 -19.15 13.61
N ASN A 163 -27.60 -17.97 12.94
CA ASN A 163 -28.55 -17.67 11.87
C ASN A 163 -28.32 -18.50 10.60
N ARG A 164 -27.08 -18.92 10.34
CA ARG A 164 -26.75 -19.75 9.19
C ARG A 164 -27.21 -21.20 9.36
N GLU A 165 -27.20 -21.72 10.59
CA GLU A 165 -27.75 -23.05 10.89
C GLU A 165 -29.26 -23.05 10.90
N GLU A 166 -29.91 -21.97 11.31
CA GLU A 166 -31.38 -21.83 11.23
C GLU A 166 -31.89 -21.66 9.80
N GLU A 167 -31.16 -20.91 8.95
CA GLU A 167 -31.51 -20.81 7.51
C GLU A 167 -31.35 -22.16 6.78
N LEU A 168 -30.36 -22.97 7.12
CA LEU A 168 -30.20 -24.32 6.58
C LEU A 168 -31.25 -25.30 7.10
N ARG A 169 -31.77 -25.14 8.33
CA ARG A 169 -32.84 -25.97 8.87
C ARG A 169 -34.21 -25.59 8.33
N GLY A 170 -34.38 -24.38 7.82
CA GLY A 170 -35.64 -23.95 7.19
C GLY A 170 -35.81 -24.39 5.73
N LEU A 171 -34.79 -25.02 5.14
CA LEU A 171 -34.77 -25.51 3.76
C LEU A 171 -34.91 -27.03 3.64
N ILE A 172 -35.12 -27.74 4.76
CA ILE A 172 -35.44 -29.17 4.83
C ILE A 172 -36.86 -29.33 5.34
#